data_b56c72ea987ed275daf55b0d0479c4a7
#
_entry.id   b56c72ea987ed275daf55b0d0479c4a7
#
_cell.length_a   1.000
_cell.length_b   1.000
_cell.length_c   1.000
_cell.angle_alpha   90.00
_cell.angle_beta   90.00
_cell.angle_gamma   90.00
#
_symmetry.space_group_name_H-M   'P 1'
#
loop_
_entity.id
_entity.type
_entity.pdbx_description
1 polymer ?
#
loop_
_entity_poly.entity_id
_entity_poly.type
_entity_poly.pdbx_seq_one_letter_code
_entity_poly.pdbx_strand_id
1 'polypeptide(L)'
;VSSDYISEYLKQGGLNPANKMLIEIDLEEASSDDLAEHLKVLISQWQKHLKVPKPPEKDFRFGHKTFQKILDYKIIPLMDLIAWEQLNNQKIKYPVLAGILHPDMRYARGSEQIKDTDYPLAHGFLSNDNYFKSLNDFFIKNNLVKNSPILDVIAMNDKPEAKKKTRDIH
;
A
#
# COMPACT_ATOMS: atom_id res chain seq x y z
N VAL A 1 29.07 18.78 11.25
CA VAL A 1 28.89 17.44 11.86
C VAL A 1 29.87 16.51 11.18
N SER A 2 30.77 15.85 11.95
CA SER A 2 31.80 14.99 11.37
C SER A 2 31.16 13.76 10.72
N SER A 3 31.68 13.35 9.56
CA SER A 3 31.24 12.15 8.82
C SER A 3 31.28 10.87 9.68
N ASP A 4 32.17 10.86 10.67
CA ASP A 4 32.36 9.75 11.61
C ASP A 4 31.18 9.56 12.55
N TYR A 5 30.54 10.66 12.98
CA TYR A 5 29.37 10.63 13.88
C TYR A 5 28.16 9.98 13.21
N ILE A 6 27.98 10.27 11.93
CA ILE A 6 26.88 9.71 11.12
C ILE A 6 27.09 8.22 10.88
N SER A 7 28.33 7.81 10.57
CA SER A 7 28.70 6.41 10.38
C SER A 7 28.46 5.58 11.65
N GLU A 8 28.75 6.16 12.82
CA GLU A 8 28.57 5.52 14.11
C GLU A 8 27.09 5.40 14.50
N TYR A 9 26.29 6.45 14.27
CA TYR A 9 24.84 6.44 14.47
C TYR A 9 24.15 5.38 13.62
N LEU A 10 24.53 5.25 12.35
CA LEU A 10 23.99 4.25 11.44
C LEU A 10 24.37 2.81 11.86
N LYS A 11 25.57 2.60 12.41
CA LYS A 11 26.01 1.31 12.93
C LYS A 11 25.29 0.90 14.22
N GLN A 12 25.08 1.83 15.14
CA GLN A 12 24.39 1.59 16.42
C GLN A 12 22.91 1.22 16.21
N GLY A 13 22.26 1.75 15.16
CA GLY A 13 20.89 1.43 14.80
C GLY A 13 20.70 0.08 14.09
N GLY A 14 21.75 -0.76 13.96
CA GLY A 14 21.69 -2.03 13.20
C GLY A 14 21.42 -1.82 11.70
N LEU A 15 21.62 -0.62 11.21
CA LEU A 15 21.36 -0.24 9.84
C LEU A 15 22.59 -0.55 8.98
N ASN A 16 22.46 -1.47 8.03
CA ASN A 16 23.51 -1.67 7.02
C ASN A 16 23.67 -0.38 6.18
N PRO A 17 24.80 0.34 6.28
CA PRO A 17 24.99 1.61 5.57
C PRO A 17 25.14 1.44 4.06
N ALA A 18 25.37 0.22 3.57
CA ALA A 18 25.69 -0.02 2.16
C ALA A 18 24.63 0.47 1.15
N ASN A 19 23.35 0.51 1.57
CA ASN A 19 22.23 0.90 0.71
C ASN A 19 21.42 2.08 1.27
N LYS A 20 22.01 2.85 2.20
CA LYS A 20 21.35 3.97 2.85
C LYS A 20 22.13 5.25 2.63
N MET A 21 21.42 6.35 2.53
CA MET A 21 21.97 7.68 2.35
C MET A 21 21.32 8.63 3.35
N LEU A 22 22.13 9.48 3.95
CA LEU A 22 21.68 10.61 4.75
C LEU A 22 21.81 11.87 3.88
N ILE A 23 20.76 12.67 3.81
CA ILE A 23 20.71 13.91 3.04
C ILE A 23 20.32 15.02 4.00
N GLU A 24 21.06 16.12 3.93
CA GLU A 24 20.69 17.40 4.51
C GLU A 24 20.07 18.26 3.41
N ILE A 25 18.90 18.83 3.66
CA ILE A 25 18.15 19.64 2.70
C ILE A 25 17.87 20.97 3.34
N ASP A 26 18.28 22.04 2.68
CA ASP A 26 17.85 23.40 3.02
C ASP A 26 16.47 23.64 2.43
N LEU A 27 15.48 23.85 3.29
CA LEU A 27 14.09 24.04 2.90
C LEU A 27 13.80 25.48 2.44
N GLU A 28 14.75 26.41 2.64
CA GLU A 28 14.62 27.81 2.25
C GLU A 28 15.12 28.09 0.82
N GLU A 29 15.94 27.20 0.26
CA GLU A 29 16.59 27.43 -1.06
C GLU A 29 15.67 27.27 -2.27
N ALA A 30 14.60 26.46 -2.16
CA ALA A 30 13.75 26.18 -3.32
C ALA A 30 12.33 25.80 -2.93
N SER A 31 11.41 25.79 -3.90
CA SER A 31 10.05 25.32 -3.68
C SER A 31 10.00 23.82 -3.37
N SER A 32 8.94 23.37 -2.71
CA SER A 32 8.74 21.94 -2.41
C SER A 32 8.76 21.06 -3.65
N ASP A 33 8.25 21.55 -4.78
CA ASP A 33 8.21 20.81 -6.04
C ASP A 33 9.61 20.69 -6.67
N ASP A 34 10.41 21.77 -6.65
CA ASP A 34 11.79 21.76 -7.14
C ASP A 34 12.67 20.83 -6.29
N LEU A 35 12.54 20.91 -4.95
CA LEU A 35 13.26 20.01 -4.04
C LEU A 35 12.91 18.55 -4.28
N ALA A 36 11.63 18.25 -4.49
CA ALA A 36 11.19 16.88 -4.79
C ALA A 36 11.74 16.36 -6.11
N GLU A 37 11.81 17.21 -7.16
CA GLU A 37 12.38 16.84 -8.45
C GLU A 37 13.89 16.62 -8.37
N HIS A 38 14.63 17.50 -7.71
CA HIS A 38 16.06 17.36 -7.47
C HIS A 38 16.37 16.07 -6.69
N LEU A 39 15.60 15.78 -5.62
CA LEU A 39 15.75 14.53 -4.85
C LEU A 39 15.50 13.29 -5.70
N LYS A 40 14.50 13.31 -6.56
CA LYS A 40 14.20 12.19 -7.46
C LYS A 40 15.38 11.88 -8.40
N VAL A 41 16.00 12.90 -8.96
CA VAL A 41 17.19 12.76 -9.81
C VAL A 41 18.36 12.21 -9.00
N LEU A 42 18.63 12.81 -7.84
CA LEU A 42 19.72 12.41 -6.95
C LEU A 42 19.61 10.96 -6.50
N ILE A 43 18.42 10.54 -6.02
CA ILE A 43 18.14 9.17 -5.62
C ILE A 43 18.41 8.20 -6.77
N SER A 44 17.95 8.52 -7.98
CA SER A 44 18.15 7.66 -9.15
C SER A 44 19.62 7.49 -9.50
N GLN A 45 20.43 8.57 -9.39
CA GLN A 45 21.87 8.53 -9.62
C GLN A 45 22.58 7.68 -8.56
N TRP A 46 22.24 7.84 -7.29
CA TRP A 46 22.81 7.07 -6.19
C TRP A 46 22.46 5.59 -6.25
N GLN A 47 21.22 5.25 -6.60
CA GLN A 47 20.82 3.85 -6.81
C GLN A 47 21.67 3.18 -7.90
N LYS A 48 21.98 3.90 -9.00
CA LYS A 48 22.88 3.40 -10.03
C LYS A 48 24.32 3.25 -9.51
N HIS A 49 24.82 4.29 -8.84
CA HIS A 49 26.20 4.31 -8.33
C HIS A 49 26.44 3.18 -7.32
N LEU A 50 25.53 2.98 -6.39
CA LEU A 50 25.61 1.93 -5.36
C LEU A 50 25.15 0.55 -5.87
N LYS A 51 24.74 0.44 -7.14
CA LYS A 51 24.20 -0.80 -7.74
C LYS A 51 23.07 -1.42 -6.90
N VAL A 52 22.24 -0.56 -6.32
CA VAL A 52 21.08 -1.02 -5.52
C VAL A 52 20.15 -1.83 -6.42
N PRO A 53 19.78 -3.06 -6.06
CA PRO A 53 18.86 -3.85 -6.86
C PRO A 53 17.51 -3.14 -6.95
N LYS A 54 16.89 -3.18 -8.12
CA LYS A 54 15.54 -2.63 -8.27
C LYS A 54 14.60 -3.33 -7.30
N PRO A 55 13.76 -2.57 -6.58
CA PRO A 55 12.76 -3.21 -5.74
C PRO A 55 11.90 -4.15 -6.60
N PRO A 56 11.50 -5.31 -6.06
CA PRO A 56 10.62 -6.22 -6.78
C PRO A 56 9.36 -5.47 -7.25
N GLU A 57 8.88 -5.81 -8.44
CA GLU A 57 7.61 -5.27 -8.89
C GLU A 57 6.52 -5.59 -7.89
N LYS A 58 5.63 -4.62 -7.64
CA LYS A 58 4.56 -4.82 -6.69
C LYS A 58 3.49 -5.71 -7.34
N ASP A 59 3.34 -6.91 -6.85
CA ASP A 59 2.32 -7.87 -7.31
C ASP A 59 0.90 -7.35 -7.06
N PHE A 60 0.77 -6.42 -6.12
CA PHE A 60 -0.51 -5.85 -5.74
C PHE A 60 -0.46 -4.32 -5.73
N ARG A 61 -1.44 -3.68 -6.41
CA ARG A 61 -1.63 -2.24 -6.41
C ARG A 61 -2.93 -1.88 -5.71
N PHE A 62 -2.80 -1.10 -4.66
CA PHE A 62 -3.97 -0.57 -3.95
C PHE A 62 -4.63 0.55 -4.75
N GLY A 63 -5.96 0.60 -4.76
CA GLY A 63 -6.73 1.64 -5.42
C GLY A 63 -8.13 1.78 -4.82
N HIS A 64 -8.90 2.79 -5.23
CA HIS A 64 -10.26 3.04 -4.73
C HIS A 64 -11.17 1.81 -4.83
N LYS A 65 -11.09 1.07 -5.95
CA LYS A 65 -11.84 -0.18 -6.15
C LYS A 65 -11.45 -1.28 -5.16
N THR A 66 -10.24 -1.23 -4.62
CA THR A 66 -9.80 -2.20 -3.61
C THR A 66 -10.52 -1.94 -2.28
N PHE A 67 -10.71 -0.67 -1.90
CA PHE A 67 -11.50 -0.32 -0.71
C PHE A 67 -12.94 -0.79 -0.85
N GLN A 68 -13.56 -0.57 -2.03
CA GLN A 68 -14.89 -1.06 -2.32
C GLN A 68 -14.97 -2.58 -2.13
N LYS A 69 -14.02 -3.33 -2.70
CA LYS A 69 -13.95 -4.79 -2.53
C LYS A 69 -13.78 -5.20 -1.08
N ILE A 70 -12.97 -4.50 -0.28
CA ILE A 70 -12.77 -4.80 1.14
C ILE A 70 -14.10 -4.75 1.90
N LEU A 71 -14.95 -3.76 1.60
CA LEU A 71 -16.27 -3.62 2.20
C LEU A 71 -17.27 -4.65 1.67
N ASP A 72 -17.42 -4.74 0.35
CA ASP A 72 -18.42 -5.56 -0.32
C ASP A 72 -18.21 -7.06 -0.09
N TYR A 73 -16.94 -7.48 -0.07
CA TYR A 73 -16.55 -8.89 0.12
C TYR A 73 -16.32 -9.27 1.58
N LYS A 74 -16.57 -8.32 2.50
CA LYS A 74 -16.38 -8.56 3.93
C LYS A 74 -14.97 -9.05 4.28
N ILE A 75 -13.95 -8.46 3.64
CA ILE A 75 -12.54 -8.90 3.74
C ILE A 75 -12.04 -8.82 5.18
N ILE A 76 -12.40 -7.76 5.93
CA ILE A 76 -11.95 -7.61 7.33
C ILE A 76 -12.47 -8.75 8.21
N PRO A 77 -13.79 -9.02 8.32
CA PRO A 77 -14.26 -10.16 9.10
C PRO A 77 -13.75 -11.51 8.56
N LEU A 78 -13.49 -11.64 7.25
CA LEU A 78 -12.88 -12.85 6.72
C LEU A 78 -11.42 -13.02 7.21
N MET A 79 -10.65 -11.93 7.32
CA MET A 79 -9.31 -11.97 7.91
C MET A 79 -9.34 -12.45 9.36
N ASP A 80 -10.32 -12.01 10.16
CA ASP A 80 -10.48 -12.46 11.54
C ASP A 80 -10.76 -13.97 11.59
N LEU A 81 -11.60 -14.48 10.70
CA LEU A 81 -11.89 -15.93 10.61
C LEU A 81 -10.67 -16.73 10.15
N ILE A 82 -9.87 -16.22 9.20
CA ILE A 82 -8.61 -16.86 8.78
C ILE A 82 -7.59 -16.87 9.93
N ALA A 83 -7.48 -15.78 10.68
CA ALA A 83 -6.60 -15.74 11.85
C ALA A 83 -7.04 -16.74 12.90
N TRP A 84 -8.35 -16.89 13.12
CA TRP A 84 -8.91 -17.92 14.00
C TRP A 84 -8.58 -19.34 13.50
N GLU A 85 -8.69 -19.62 12.20
CA GLU A 85 -8.28 -20.90 11.60
C GLU A 85 -6.82 -21.24 11.93
N GLN A 86 -5.94 -20.26 11.78
CA GLN A 86 -4.50 -20.42 12.04
C GLN A 86 -4.21 -20.70 13.52
N LEU A 87 -4.84 -19.92 14.42
CA LEU A 87 -4.65 -20.06 15.87
C LEU A 87 -5.15 -21.40 16.40
N ASN A 88 -6.23 -21.93 15.84
CA ASN A 88 -6.84 -23.18 16.29
C ASN A 88 -6.42 -24.41 15.49
N ASN A 89 -5.58 -24.23 14.47
CA ASN A 89 -5.18 -25.27 13.53
C ASN A 89 -6.39 -26.02 12.93
N GLN A 90 -7.45 -25.26 12.62
CA GLN A 90 -8.70 -25.77 12.04
C GLN A 90 -9.06 -24.96 10.81
N LYS A 91 -9.72 -25.60 9.84
CA LYS A 91 -10.18 -24.93 8.63
C LYS A 91 -11.69 -24.85 8.57
N ILE A 92 -12.22 -23.65 8.36
CA ILE A 92 -13.65 -23.43 8.15
C ILE A 92 -13.97 -23.73 6.69
N LYS A 93 -15.00 -24.53 6.44
CA LYS A 93 -15.41 -24.83 5.05
C LYS A 93 -15.98 -23.59 4.36
N TYR A 94 -15.67 -23.39 3.09
CA TYR A 94 -16.12 -22.19 2.33
C TYR A 94 -17.63 -21.97 2.33
N PRO A 95 -18.51 -23.00 2.27
CA PRO A 95 -19.94 -22.79 2.44
C PRO A 95 -20.34 -22.21 3.79
N VAL A 96 -19.61 -22.56 4.86
CA VAL A 96 -19.84 -22.02 6.21
C VAL A 96 -19.38 -20.57 6.27
N LEU A 97 -18.20 -20.24 5.71
CA LEU A 97 -17.73 -18.86 5.57
C LEU A 97 -18.74 -18.01 4.81
N ALA A 98 -19.31 -18.54 3.71
CA ALA A 98 -20.33 -17.84 2.93
C ALA A 98 -21.57 -17.52 3.77
N GLY A 99 -22.06 -18.47 4.56
CA GLY A 99 -23.20 -18.26 5.44
C GLY A 99 -22.95 -17.26 6.56
N ILE A 100 -21.73 -17.25 7.12
CA ILE A 100 -21.34 -16.31 8.20
C ILE A 100 -21.19 -14.88 7.65
N LEU A 101 -20.48 -14.74 6.54
CA LEU A 101 -20.12 -13.43 5.99
C LEU A 101 -21.30 -12.76 5.26
N HIS A 102 -22.16 -13.57 4.62
CA HIS A 102 -23.25 -13.10 3.79
C HIS A 102 -24.57 -13.80 4.15
N PRO A 103 -25.13 -13.55 5.35
CA PRO A 103 -26.36 -14.20 5.79
C PRO A 103 -27.60 -13.75 4.97
N ASP A 104 -27.54 -12.59 4.32
CA ASP A 104 -28.61 -12.12 3.44
C ASP A 104 -28.41 -12.69 2.03
N MET A 105 -29.25 -13.64 1.65
CA MET A 105 -29.15 -14.33 0.38
C MET A 105 -29.30 -13.43 -0.86
N ARG A 106 -29.87 -12.23 -0.74
CA ARG A 106 -30.04 -11.30 -1.88
C ARG A 106 -28.73 -10.75 -2.43
N TYR A 107 -27.68 -10.75 -1.60
CA TYR A 107 -26.34 -10.26 -1.95
C TYR A 107 -25.26 -11.29 -1.64
N ALA A 108 -25.66 -12.56 -1.46
CA ALA A 108 -24.76 -13.60 -1.03
C ALA A 108 -23.69 -13.91 -2.07
N ARG A 109 -22.44 -13.85 -1.64
CA ARG A 109 -21.32 -14.43 -2.38
C ARG A 109 -21.26 -15.92 -2.06
N GLY A 110 -21.26 -16.74 -3.10
CA GLY A 110 -21.19 -18.20 -2.97
C GLY A 110 -19.82 -18.69 -2.50
N SER A 111 -19.77 -19.97 -2.11
CA SER A 111 -18.54 -20.62 -1.63
C SER A 111 -17.37 -20.55 -2.62
N GLU A 112 -17.64 -20.58 -3.93
CA GLU A 112 -16.61 -20.50 -4.97
C GLU A 112 -16.01 -19.10 -5.06
N GLN A 113 -16.82 -18.04 -5.02
CA GLN A 113 -16.33 -16.67 -5.01
C GLN A 113 -15.48 -16.39 -3.76
N ILE A 114 -15.89 -16.93 -2.60
CA ILE A 114 -15.10 -16.83 -1.39
C ILE A 114 -13.77 -17.55 -1.56
N LYS A 115 -13.77 -18.77 -2.09
CA LYS A 115 -12.58 -19.58 -2.31
C LYS A 115 -11.61 -18.92 -3.29
N ASP A 116 -12.12 -18.46 -4.45
CA ASP A 116 -11.27 -18.06 -5.57
C ASP A 116 -10.91 -16.58 -5.56
N THR A 117 -11.65 -15.74 -4.85
CA THR A 117 -11.45 -14.29 -4.84
C THR A 117 -11.23 -13.73 -3.45
N ASP A 118 -12.16 -13.97 -2.51
CA ASP A 118 -12.20 -13.25 -1.24
C ASP A 118 -11.13 -13.80 -0.29
N TYR A 119 -11.01 -15.12 -0.20
CA TYR A 119 -10.04 -15.78 0.66
C TYR A 119 -8.58 -15.49 0.26
N PRO A 120 -8.18 -15.58 -1.03
CA PRO A 120 -6.85 -15.17 -1.46
C PRO A 120 -6.55 -13.70 -1.17
N LEU A 121 -7.53 -12.80 -1.34
CA LEU A 121 -7.36 -11.38 -1.04
C LEU A 121 -7.16 -11.14 0.47
N ALA A 122 -8.01 -11.74 1.32
CA ALA A 122 -7.90 -11.63 2.76
C ALA A 122 -6.59 -12.24 3.28
N HIS A 123 -6.23 -13.42 2.78
CA HIS A 123 -4.97 -14.08 3.12
C HIS A 123 -3.76 -13.26 2.68
N GLY A 124 -3.82 -12.58 1.53
CA GLY A 124 -2.78 -11.68 1.06
C GLY A 124 -2.51 -10.53 2.05
N PHE A 125 -3.55 -9.95 2.66
CA PHE A 125 -3.39 -8.94 3.71
C PHE A 125 -2.73 -9.49 4.97
N LEU A 126 -2.98 -10.75 5.33
CA LEU A 126 -2.39 -11.36 6.52
C LEU A 126 -0.95 -11.85 6.33
N SER A 127 -0.57 -12.24 5.12
CA SER A 127 0.68 -12.95 4.86
C SER A 127 1.70 -12.18 4.03
N ASN A 128 1.31 -11.03 3.43
CA ASN A 128 2.17 -10.31 2.50
C ASN A 128 2.27 -8.81 2.83
N ASP A 129 3.42 -8.40 3.36
CA ASP A 129 3.73 -7.00 3.68
C ASP A 129 3.56 -6.03 2.49
N ASN A 130 3.61 -6.52 1.25
CA ASN A 130 3.45 -5.69 0.07
C ASN A 130 2.05 -5.08 -0.04
N TYR A 131 1.03 -5.72 0.54
CA TYR A 131 -0.32 -5.17 0.61
C TYR A 131 -0.34 -3.88 1.45
N PHE A 132 0.27 -3.90 2.64
CA PHE A 132 0.36 -2.72 3.50
C PHE A 132 1.27 -1.63 2.90
N LYS A 133 2.37 -2.01 2.25
CA LYS A 133 3.21 -1.05 1.51
C LYS A 133 2.43 -0.38 0.39
N SER A 134 1.66 -1.15 -0.38
CA SER A 134 0.82 -0.61 -1.46
C SER A 134 -0.30 0.28 -0.94
N LEU A 135 -0.88 -0.04 0.22
CA LEU A 135 -1.85 0.80 0.90
C LEU A 135 -1.22 2.14 1.33
N ASN A 136 -0.06 2.10 1.96
CA ASN A 136 0.65 3.31 2.38
C ASN A 136 1.01 4.21 1.20
N ASP A 137 1.51 3.63 0.10
CA ASP A 137 1.79 4.37 -1.13
C ASP A 137 0.52 5.01 -1.72
N PHE A 138 -0.62 4.32 -1.64
CA PHE A 138 -1.89 4.87 -2.07
C PHE A 138 -2.28 6.09 -1.23
N PHE A 139 -2.11 6.05 0.09
CA PHE A 139 -2.39 7.18 0.98
C PHE A 139 -1.47 8.37 0.65
N ILE A 140 -0.18 8.15 0.53
CA ILE A 140 0.80 9.19 0.19
C ILE A 140 0.45 9.84 -1.16
N LYS A 141 0.23 9.02 -2.19
CA LYS A 141 -0.04 9.50 -3.55
C LYS A 141 -1.32 10.35 -3.66
N ASN A 142 -2.31 10.08 -2.82
CA ASN A 142 -3.60 10.78 -2.85
C ASN A 142 -3.72 11.84 -1.73
N ASN A 143 -2.63 12.17 -1.05
CA ASN A 143 -2.60 13.12 0.07
C ASN A 143 -3.65 12.80 1.14
N LEU A 144 -3.88 11.51 1.38
CA LEU A 144 -4.85 11.05 2.37
C LEU A 144 -4.21 10.99 3.74
N VAL A 145 -4.95 11.42 4.75
CA VAL A 145 -4.56 11.23 6.15
C VAL A 145 -5.02 9.85 6.64
N LYS A 146 -4.28 9.29 7.58
CA LYS A 146 -4.49 7.94 8.11
C LYS A 146 -5.90 7.70 8.66
N ASN A 147 -6.60 8.77 9.07
CA ASN A 147 -7.94 8.73 9.65
C ASN A 147 -9.05 9.15 8.66
N SER A 148 -8.76 9.23 7.35
CA SER A 148 -9.79 9.55 6.37
C SER A 148 -10.88 8.47 6.37
N PRO A 149 -12.17 8.84 6.44
CA PRO A 149 -13.26 7.87 6.36
C PRO A 149 -13.19 7.07 5.05
N ILE A 150 -13.36 5.75 5.14
CA ILE A 150 -13.25 4.87 3.96
C ILE A 150 -14.26 5.21 2.86
N LEU A 151 -15.45 5.68 3.22
CA LEU A 151 -16.47 6.10 2.26
C LEU A 151 -16.04 7.33 1.47
N ASP A 152 -15.35 8.28 2.11
CA ASP A 152 -14.82 9.47 1.43
C ASP A 152 -13.72 9.08 0.44
N VAL A 153 -12.86 8.11 0.82
CA VAL A 153 -11.82 7.58 -0.05
C VAL A 153 -12.42 6.90 -1.29
N ILE A 154 -13.50 6.15 -1.13
CA ILE A 154 -14.22 5.51 -2.24
C ILE A 154 -14.86 6.55 -3.14
N ALA A 155 -15.52 7.56 -2.57
CA ALA A 155 -16.19 8.63 -3.31
C ALA A 155 -15.23 9.50 -4.16
N MET A 156 -13.93 9.53 -3.83
CA MET A 156 -12.92 10.21 -4.65
C MET A 156 -12.80 9.63 -6.06
N ASN A 157 -13.12 8.33 -6.23
CA ASN A 157 -13.08 7.68 -7.54
C ASN A 157 -14.17 8.16 -8.51
N ASP A 158 -15.28 8.66 -7.97
CA ASP A 158 -16.43 9.08 -8.75
C ASP A 158 -16.34 10.55 -9.24
N LYS A 159 -15.30 11.29 -8.78
CA LYS A 159 -15.03 12.62 -9.32
C LYS A 159 -14.44 12.46 -10.73
N PRO A 160 -15.09 13.02 -11.77
CA PRO A 160 -14.55 12.99 -13.12
C PRO A 160 -13.15 13.64 -13.08
N GLU A 161 -12.14 12.90 -13.52
CA GLU A 161 -10.83 13.48 -13.77
C GLU A 161 -11.05 14.70 -14.66
N ALA A 162 -10.76 15.90 -14.15
CA ALA A 162 -10.71 17.09 -14.95
C ALA A 162 -9.67 16.82 -16.04
N LYS A 163 -10.16 16.45 -17.24
CA LYS A 163 -9.30 16.22 -18.41
C LYS A 163 -8.43 17.45 -18.53
N LYS A 164 -7.14 17.32 -18.22
CA LYS A 164 -6.14 18.31 -18.57
C LYS A 164 -6.26 18.50 -20.08
N LYS A 165 -6.94 19.56 -20.48
CA LYS A 165 -6.91 20.03 -21.86
C LYS A 165 -5.44 20.33 -22.17
N THR A 166 -4.78 19.41 -22.84
CA THR A 166 -3.57 19.71 -23.56
C THR A 166 -3.94 20.82 -24.54
N ARG A 167 -3.59 22.06 -24.23
CA ARG A 167 -3.64 23.14 -25.18
C ARG A 167 -2.51 22.88 -26.15
N ASP A 168 -2.85 22.34 -27.30
CA ASP A 168 -2.02 22.43 -28.49
C ASP A 168 -1.86 23.92 -28.79
N ILE A 169 -0.66 24.41 -28.55
CA ILE A 169 -0.19 25.72 -29.01
C ILE A 169 0.45 25.45 -30.35
N HIS A 170 -0.24 25.88 -31.40
CA HIS A 170 0.34 26.04 -32.74
C HIS A 170 1.35 27.18 -32.75
#